data_48bea29c1d3c27cb308a980f33fb1559
#
_entry.id   48bea29c1d3c27cb308a980f33fb1559
#
_cell.length_a   1.000
_cell.length_b   1.000
_cell.length_c   1.000
_cell.angle_alpha   90.00
_cell.angle_beta   90.00
_cell.angle_gamma   90.00
#
_symmetry.space_group_name_H-M   'P 1'
#
loop_
_entity.id
_entity.type
_entity.pdbx_description
1 polymer ?
#
loop_
_entity_poly.entity_id
_entity_poly.type
_entity_poly.pdbx_seq_one_letter_code
_entity_poly.pdbx_strand_id
1 'polypeptide(L)'
;MDSIDDVNPANLLTLSRIPILFGVVGFLYLPFTGASSLAFVLFLIGALTDWADGYYARKKGLVSNFGKLMDALTDKVFMVGLFISLLVIGVLPEWTLPLLLLILSREFLITGLRLVAASDGLVLAAEKSGKHKTVSQMVAAILLLLAVAVREDFPERLPLIIGDVLHGGGLGFFVIATLLTVSSGLQYMAKYWSIFTGSKVGKP
;
A
#
# COMPACT_ATOMS: atom_id res chain seq x y z
N MET A 1 -8.72 11.92 31.81
CA MET A 1 -9.48 10.64 31.58
C MET A 1 -10.32 10.91 30.33
N ASP A 2 -9.64 10.96 29.19
CA ASP A 2 -10.26 11.31 27.90
C ASP A 2 -11.03 10.09 27.43
N SER A 3 -12.29 10.32 27.13
CA SER A 3 -13.32 9.31 26.89
C SER A 3 -12.99 8.47 25.66
N ILE A 4 -13.36 7.20 25.73
CA ILE A 4 -13.34 6.16 24.68
C ILE A 4 -14.21 6.53 23.44
N ASP A 5 -14.65 7.79 23.35
CA ASP A 5 -15.53 8.30 22.28
C ASP A 5 -14.82 8.58 20.94
N ASP A 6 -13.55 8.21 20.80
CA ASP A 6 -12.77 8.42 19.58
C ASP A 6 -12.84 7.26 18.55
N VAL A 7 -13.86 6.40 18.60
CA VAL A 7 -14.17 5.51 17.48
C VAL A 7 -14.91 6.29 16.40
N ASN A 8 -14.19 7.26 15.82
CA ASN A 8 -14.64 8.00 14.66
C ASN A 8 -14.90 7.01 13.50
N PRO A 9 -16.04 7.08 12.79
CA PRO A 9 -16.34 6.22 11.63
C PRO A 9 -15.20 6.15 10.60
N ALA A 10 -14.42 7.23 10.43
CA ALA A 10 -13.25 7.25 9.57
C ALA A 10 -12.16 6.29 10.08
N ASN A 11 -11.89 6.27 11.39
CA ASN A 11 -10.90 5.36 11.98
C ASN A 11 -11.33 3.89 11.84
N LEU A 12 -12.64 3.61 11.95
CA LEU A 12 -13.17 2.26 11.76
C LEU A 12 -13.00 1.79 10.32
N LEU A 13 -13.27 2.66 9.34
CA LEU A 13 -13.03 2.37 7.91
C LEU A 13 -11.54 2.11 7.64
N THR A 14 -10.66 2.93 8.20
CA THR A 14 -9.20 2.72 8.08
C THR A 14 -8.78 1.36 8.65
N LEU A 15 -9.25 0.99 9.84
CA LEU A 15 -8.94 -0.29 10.46
C LEU A 15 -9.56 -1.49 9.74
N SER A 16 -10.69 -1.32 9.02
CA SER A 16 -11.34 -2.39 8.27
C SER A 16 -10.46 -2.96 7.15
N ARG A 17 -9.46 -2.23 6.67
CA ARG A 17 -8.50 -2.72 5.68
C ARG A 17 -7.70 -3.93 6.16
N ILE A 18 -7.45 -4.06 7.48
CA ILE A 18 -6.73 -5.21 8.03
C ILE A 18 -7.55 -6.50 7.86
N PRO A 19 -8.79 -6.63 8.36
CA PRO A 19 -9.60 -7.81 8.09
C PRO A 19 -9.89 -8.03 6.59
N ILE A 20 -10.01 -6.95 5.79
CA ILE A 20 -10.15 -7.07 4.34
C ILE A 20 -8.90 -7.74 3.73
N LEU A 21 -7.69 -7.34 4.14
CA LEU A 21 -6.46 -8.00 3.69
C LEU A 21 -6.47 -9.50 4.01
N PHE A 22 -6.82 -9.86 5.26
CA PHE A 22 -6.91 -11.28 5.62
C PHE A 22 -7.96 -12.02 4.80
N GLY A 23 -9.08 -11.37 4.46
CA GLY A 23 -10.07 -11.91 3.54
C GLY A 23 -9.51 -12.13 2.13
N VAL A 24 -8.80 -11.14 1.57
CA VAL A 24 -8.13 -11.26 0.26
C VAL A 24 -7.15 -12.43 0.27
N VAL A 25 -6.28 -12.48 1.27
CA VAL A 25 -5.30 -13.57 1.42
C VAL A 25 -6.01 -14.90 1.58
N GLY A 26 -7.03 -14.97 2.43
CA GLY A 26 -7.83 -16.18 2.63
C GLY A 26 -8.40 -16.71 1.32
N PHE A 27 -9.03 -15.85 0.50
CA PHE A 27 -9.57 -16.26 -0.80
C PHE A 27 -8.50 -16.73 -1.78
N LEU A 28 -7.30 -16.15 -1.77
CA LEU A 28 -6.18 -16.61 -2.61
C LEU A 28 -5.69 -18.03 -2.26
N TYR A 29 -5.99 -18.54 -1.07
CA TYR A 29 -5.62 -19.89 -0.64
C TYR A 29 -6.79 -20.92 -0.77
N LEU A 30 -7.99 -20.48 -1.09
CA LEU A 30 -9.14 -21.36 -1.17
C LEU A 30 -9.25 -22.01 -2.56
N PRO A 31 -9.33 -23.35 -2.65
CA PRO A 31 -9.30 -24.08 -3.92
C PRO A 31 -10.70 -24.24 -4.54
N PHE A 32 -11.43 -23.14 -4.76
CA PHE A 32 -12.71 -23.20 -5.48
C PHE A 32 -12.79 -22.14 -6.58
N THR A 33 -13.52 -22.47 -7.66
CA THR A 33 -13.73 -21.57 -8.79
C THR A 33 -14.46 -20.31 -8.34
N GLY A 34 -13.89 -19.14 -8.61
CA GLY A 34 -14.41 -17.84 -8.17
C GLY A 34 -13.67 -17.26 -6.97
N ALA A 35 -12.81 -18.02 -6.27
CA ALA A 35 -12.10 -17.55 -5.10
C ALA A 35 -11.15 -16.39 -5.45
N SER A 36 -10.40 -16.50 -6.53
CA SER A 36 -9.46 -15.48 -6.98
C SER A 36 -10.17 -14.21 -7.45
N SER A 37 -11.33 -14.33 -8.07
CA SER A 37 -12.21 -13.21 -8.42
C SER A 37 -12.76 -12.52 -7.17
N LEU A 38 -13.14 -13.26 -6.14
CA LEU A 38 -13.57 -12.70 -4.85
C LEU A 38 -12.42 -11.98 -4.15
N ALA A 39 -11.21 -12.53 -4.17
CA ALA A 39 -10.01 -11.86 -3.68
C ALA A 39 -9.78 -10.52 -4.39
N PHE A 40 -9.88 -10.50 -5.72
CA PHE A 40 -9.74 -9.29 -6.52
C PHE A 40 -10.81 -8.24 -6.18
N VAL A 41 -12.08 -8.62 -6.12
CA VAL A 41 -13.18 -7.71 -5.77
C VAL A 41 -13.01 -7.16 -4.35
N LEU A 42 -12.64 -8.01 -3.40
CA LEU A 42 -12.42 -7.61 -2.01
C LEU A 42 -11.23 -6.65 -1.88
N PHE A 43 -10.16 -6.86 -2.67
CA PHE A 43 -9.06 -5.91 -2.77
C PHE A 43 -9.51 -4.55 -3.30
N LEU A 44 -10.33 -4.53 -4.36
CA LEU A 44 -10.89 -3.26 -4.89
C LEU A 44 -11.75 -2.54 -3.86
N ILE A 45 -12.55 -3.27 -3.09
CA ILE A 45 -13.33 -2.69 -1.98
C ILE A 45 -12.39 -2.05 -0.95
N GLY A 46 -11.32 -2.75 -0.55
CA GLY A 46 -10.33 -2.21 0.38
C GLY A 46 -9.63 -0.95 -0.14
N ALA A 47 -9.29 -0.92 -1.42
CA ALA A 47 -8.69 0.24 -2.07
C ALA A 47 -9.67 1.43 -2.18
N LEU A 48 -10.95 1.17 -2.43
CA LEU A 48 -11.99 2.20 -2.51
C LEU A 48 -12.36 2.76 -1.13
N THR A 49 -12.35 1.93 -0.07
CA THR A 49 -12.56 2.41 1.30
C THR A 49 -11.49 3.39 1.73
N ASP A 50 -10.23 3.20 1.33
CA ASP A 50 -9.13 4.14 1.56
C ASP A 50 -9.40 5.54 0.95
N TRP A 51 -9.91 5.57 -0.27
CA TRP A 51 -10.27 6.82 -0.93
C TRP A 51 -11.47 7.49 -0.24
N ALA A 52 -12.46 6.70 0.17
CA ALA A 52 -13.70 7.18 0.76
C ALA A 52 -13.49 7.75 2.18
N ASP A 53 -12.69 7.08 3.04
CA ASP A 53 -12.44 7.53 4.41
C ASP A 53 -11.62 8.83 4.42
N GLY A 54 -10.59 8.93 3.56
CA GLY A 54 -9.81 10.15 3.37
C GLY A 54 -10.66 11.34 2.87
N TYR A 55 -11.63 11.10 1.98
CA TYR A 55 -12.57 12.11 1.52
C TYR A 55 -13.51 12.56 2.66
N TYR A 56 -14.08 11.59 3.38
CA TYR A 56 -15.03 11.83 4.46
C TYR A 56 -14.39 12.58 5.64
N ALA A 57 -13.21 12.16 6.08
CA ALA A 57 -12.47 12.79 7.18
C ALA A 57 -12.14 14.26 6.88
N ARG A 58 -11.68 14.55 5.65
CA ARG A 58 -11.39 15.93 5.22
C ARG A 58 -12.64 16.79 5.16
N LYS A 59 -13.76 16.26 4.64
CA LYS A 59 -15.01 17.01 4.49
C LYS A 59 -15.66 17.37 5.85
N LYS A 60 -15.50 16.52 6.86
CA LYS A 60 -16.08 16.73 8.20
C LYS A 60 -15.13 17.33 9.22
N GLY A 61 -13.85 17.58 8.87
CA GLY A 61 -12.86 18.11 9.82
C GLY A 61 -12.50 17.15 10.96
N LEU A 62 -12.82 15.86 10.82
CA LEU A 62 -12.61 14.81 11.83
C LEU A 62 -11.22 14.18 11.72
N VAL A 63 -10.20 15.01 11.54
CA VAL A 63 -8.81 14.52 11.33
C VAL A 63 -8.09 14.48 12.66
N SER A 64 -8.04 13.32 13.32
CA SER A 64 -7.24 13.12 14.54
C SER A 64 -5.79 12.72 14.22
N ASN A 65 -4.87 12.96 15.15
CA ASN A 65 -3.48 12.52 15.01
C ASN A 65 -3.38 11.00 15.02
N PHE A 66 -4.20 10.33 15.82
CA PHE A 66 -4.31 8.87 15.84
C PHE A 66 -4.81 8.33 14.49
N GLY A 67 -5.85 8.93 13.91
CA GLY A 67 -6.37 8.55 12.59
C GLY A 67 -5.32 8.67 11.49
N LYS A 68 -4.54 9.76 11.45
CA LYS A 68 -3.43 9.92 10.49
C LYS A 68 -2.35 8.85 10.64
N LEU A 69 -2.04 8.45 11.87
CA LEU A 69 -1.06 7.40 12.14
C LEU A 69 -1.59 6.04 11.67
N MET A 70 -2.82 5.70 12.04
CA MET A 70 -3.45 4.44 11.67
C MET A 70 -3.61 4.32 10.15
N ASP A 71 -4.04 5.38 9.48
CA ASP A 71 -4.15 5.45 8.02
C ASP A 71 -2.78 5.16 7.36
N ALA A 72 -1.74 5.86 7.80
CA ALA A 72 -0.39 5.66 7.26
C ALA A 72 0.18 4.26 7.50
N LEU A 73 -0.23 3.56 8.56
CA LEU A 73 0.22 2.20 8.86
C LEU A 73 -0.61 1.14 8.14
N THR A 74 -1.94 1.25 8.18
CA THR A 74 -2.84 0.26 7.56
C THR A 74 -2.69 0.22 6.05
N ASP A 75 -2.51 1.37 5.38
CA ASP A 75 -2.23 1.44 3.95
C ASP A 75 -0.98 0.61 3.59
N LYS A 76 0.10 0.76 4.36
CA LYS A 76 1.34 -0.01 4.13
C LYS A 76 1.17 -1.49 4.42
N VAL A 77 0.50 -1.83 5.52
CA VAL A 77 0.22 -3.24 5.87
C VAL A 77 -0.62 -3.89 4.79
N PHE A 78 -1.62 -3.17 4.25
CA PHE A 78 -2.50 -3.66 3.19
C PHE A 78 -1.74 -3.98 1.90
N MET A 79 -0.94 -3.04 1.39
CA MET A 79 -0.19 -3.23 0.15
C MET A 79 0.97 -4.21 0.28
N VAL A 80 1.75 -4.11 1.36
CA VAL A 80 2.90 -5.00 1.61
C VAL A 80 2.42 -6.42 1.90
N GLY A 81 1.37 -6.58 2.72
CA GLY A 81 0.77 -7.88 3.01
C GLY A 81 0.26 -8.58 1.77
N LEU A 82 -0.39 -7.84 0.85
CA LEU A 82 -0.78 -8.38 -0.43
C LEU A 82 0.42 -8.86 -1.26
N PHE A 83 1.45 -8.03 -1.45
CA PHE A 83 2.62 -8.42 -2.25
C PHE A 83 3.39 -9.60 -1.65
N ILE A 84 3.49 -9.68 -0.31
CA ILE A 84 4.05 -10.86 0.37
C ILE A 84 3.20 -12.10 0.04
N SER A 85 1.89 -12.00 0.08
CA SER A 85 0.99 -13.12 -0.22
C SER A 85 1.13 -13.57 -1.68
N LEU A 86 1.19 -12.62 -2.62
CA LEU A 86 1.43 -12.92 -4.05
C LEU A 86 2.81 -13.56 -4.29
N LEU A 87 3.83 -13.20 -3.51
CA LEU A 87 5.14 -13.84 -3.56
C LEU A 87 5.07 -15.29 -3.04
N VAL A 88 4.40 -15.51 -1.92
CA VAL A 88 4.29 -16.84 -1.30
C VAL A 88 3.52 -17.82 -2.19
N ILE A 89 2.47 -17.38 -2.88
CA ILE A 89 1.72 -18.23 -3.82
C ILE A 89 2.36 -18.31 -5.23
N GLY A 90 3.55 -17.72 -5.43
CA GLY A 90 4.32 -17.81 -6.67
C GLY A 90 3.83 -16.92 -7.83
N VAL A 91 2.88 -16.02 -7.57
CA VAL A 91 2.42 -15.01 -8.56
C VAL A 91 3.51 -13.96 -8.80
N LEU A 92 4.16 -13.51 -7.74
CA LEU A 92 5.41 -12.77 -7.84
C LEU A 92 6.57 -13.78 -7.84
N PRO A 93 7.45 -13.78 -8.86
CA PRO A 93 8.63 -14.65 -8.88
C PRO A 93 9.61 -14.34 -7.74
N GLU A 94 10.39 -15.31 -7.29
CA GLU A 94 11.33 -15.17 -6.16
C GLU A 94 12.33 -14.02 -6.33
N TRP A 95 12.75 -13.72 -7.56
CA TRP A 95 13.66 -12.60 -7.84
C TRP A 95 13.06 -11.22 -7.48
N THR A 96 11.76 -11.13 -7.28
CA THR A 96 11.08 -9.88 -6.85
C THR A 96 11.23 -9.62 -5.35
N LEU A 97 11.68 -10.60 -4.55
CA LEU A 97 11.86 -10.44 -3.11
C LEU A 97 12.78 -9.27 -2.75
N PRO A 98 13.98 -9.09 -3.35
CA PRO A 98 14.82 -7.93 -3.06
C PRO A 98 14.11 -6.60 -3.38
N LEU A 99 13.30 -6.55 -4.44
CA LEU A 99 12.55 -5.36 -4.83
C LEU A 99 11.45 -5.04 -3.79
N LEU A 100 10.76 -6.07 -3.31
CA LEU A 100 9.76 -5.92 -2.25
C LEU A 100 10.39 -5.43 -0.95
N LEU A 101 11.57 -5.95 -0.59
CA LEU A 101 12.32 -5.49 0.58
C LEU A 101 12.76 -4.02 0.45
N LEU A 102 13.16 -3.57 -0.74
CA LEU A 102 13.48 -2.16 -1.00
C LEU A 102 12.25 -1.25 -0.82
N ILE A 103 11.09 -1.67 -1.35
CA ILE A 103 9.83 -0.95 -1.13
C ILE A 103 9.54 -0.85 0.36
N LEU A 104 9.54 -1.98 1.06
CA LEU A 104 9.22 -2.08 2.48
C LEU A 104 10.17 -1.21 3.33
N SER A 105 11.47 -1.36 3.14
CA SER A 105 12.48 -0.59 3.88
C SER A 105 12.27 0.92 3.70
N ARG A 106 12.06 1.37 2.47
CA ARG A 106 11.81 2.78 2.19
C ARG A 106 10.51 3.28 2.82
N GLU A 107 9.43 2.51 2.73
CA GLU A 107 8.14 2.91 3.32
C GLU A 107 8.25 3.12 4.83
N PHE A 108 8.92 2.21 5.54
CA PHE A 108 9.11 2.33 6.98
C PHE A 108 10.09 3.45 7.35
N LEU A 109 11.21 3.58 6.63
CA LEU A 109 12.20 4.64 6.88
C LEU A 109 11.58 6.04 6.78
N ILE A 110 10.87 6.30 5.69
CA ILE A 110 10.27 7.64 5.48
C ILE A 110 9.12 7.89 6.47
N THR A 111 8.36 6.87 6.82
CA THR A 111 7.28 7.02 7.81
C THR A 111 7.87 7.27 9.20
N GLY A 112 8.88 6.51 9.60
CA GLY A 112 9.58 6.71 10.87
C GLY A 112 10.19 8.11 10.96
N LEU A 113 10.86 8.57 9.88
CA LEU A 113 11.41 9.93 9.83
C LEU A 113 10.35 11.01 10.03
N ARG A 114 9.19 10.86 9.38
CA ARG A 114 8.07 11.80 9.55
C ARG A 114 7.52 11.81 10.97
N LEU A 115 7.45 10.64 11.60
CA LEU A 115 6.99 10.54 13.00
C LEU A 115 7.96 11.20 13.96
N VAL A 116 9.27 10.96 13.79
CA VAL A 116 10.31 11.61 14.62
C VAL A 116 10.28 13.12 14.42
N ALA A 117 10.24 13.60 13.17
CA ALA A 117 10.17 15.04 12.91
C ALA A 117 8.88 15.67 13.49
N ALA A 118 7.75 14.96 13.41
CA ALA A 118 6.50 15.45 14.00
C ALA A 118 6.54 15.54 15.53
N SER A 119 7.27 14.65 16.22
CA SER A 119 7.49 14.75 17.67
C SER A 119 8.30 15.97 18.06
N ASP A 120 9.19 16.43 17.17
CA ASP A 120 9.99 17.65 17.32
C ASP A 120 9.25 18.92 16.82
N GLY A 121 7.96 18.81 16.49
CA GLY A 121 7.14 19.91 15.99
C GLY A 121 7.41 20.28 14.52
N LEU A 122 8.18 19.46 13.79
CA LEU A 122 8.53 19.71 12.38
C LEU A 122 7.56 18.94 11.47
N VAL A 123 6.83 19.66 10.62
CA VAL A 123 5.94 19.05 9.62
C VAL A 123 6.68 18.86 8.31
N LEU A 124 7.07 17.61 8.02
CA LEU A 124 7.72 17.27 6.75
C LEU A 124 6.68 17.11 5.64
N ALA A 125 6.77 17.92 4.60
CA ALA A 125 5.83 17.90 3.49
C ALA A 125 5.90 16.58 2.70
N ALA A 126 4.75 16.10 2.23
CA ALA A 126 4.69 15.00 1.29
C ALA A 126 5.17 15.48 -0.09
N GLU A 127 6.13 14.79 -0.68
CA GLU A 127 6.60 15.10 -2.03
C GLU A 127 5.65 14.59 -3.11
N LYS A 128 5.52 15.36 -4.20
CA LYS A 128 4.68 14.99 -5.35
C LYS A 128 5.13 13.67 -6.01
N SER A 129 6.45 13.38 -5.99
CA SER A 129 7.04 12.13 -6.48
C SER A 129 6.49 10.87 -5.78
N GLY A 130 6.05 11.01 -4.52
CA GLY A 130 5.44 9.92 -3.77
C GLY A 130 4.09 9.43 -4.33
N LYS A 131 3.36 10.25 -5.09
CA LYS A 131 2.07 9.84 -5.66
C LYS A 131 2.22 8.81 -6.78
N HIS A 132 3.20 8.97 -7.65
CA HIS A 132 3.41 8.08 -8.79
C HIS A 132 3.79 6.66 -8.35
N LYS A 133 4.59 6.50 -7.29
CA LYS A 133 4.93 5.17 -6.76
C LYS A 133 3.69 4.43 -6.27
N THR A 134 2.80 5.12 -5.52
CA THR A 134 1.57 4.50 -4.96
C THR A 134 0.62 4.10 -6.08
N VAL A 135 0.44 4.94 -7.10
CA VAL A 135 -0.35 4.59 -8.29
C VAL A 135 0.24 3.37 -9.00
N SER A 136 1.56 3.32 -9.21
CA SER A 136 2.22 2.18 -9.86
C SER A 136 2.08 0.89 -9.03
N GLN A 137 2.19 0.94 -7.70
CA GLN A 137 1.94 -0.20 -6.83
C GLN A 137 0.49 -0.69 -6.91
N MET A 138 -0.47 0.24 -6.92
CA MET A 138 -1.89 -0.09 -7.05
C MET A 138 -2.19 -0.75 -8.39
N VAL A 139 -1.66 -0.21 -9.50
CA VAL A 139 -1.82 -0.80 -10.83
C VAL A 139 -1.18 -2.20 -10.87
N ALA A 140 0.02 -2.38 -10.31
CA ALA A 140 0.67 -3.68 -10.23
C ALA A 140 -0.22 -4.70 -9.48
N ALA A 141 -0.75 -4.32 -8.31
CA ALA A 141 -1.63 -5.18 -7.52
C ALA A 141 -2.91 -5.57 -8.28
N ILE A 142 -3.57 -4.60 -8.93
CA ILE A 142 -4.77 -4.83 -9.74
C ILE A 142 -4.47 -5.81 -10.88
N LEU A 143 -3.40 -5.59 -11.63
CA LEU A 143 -3.06 -6.44 -12.77
C LEU A 143 -2.67 -7.86 -12.34
N LEU A 144 -1.90 -8.01 -11.26
CA LEU A 144 -1.51 -9.32 -10.74
C LEU A 144 -2.70 -10.11 -10.20
N LEU A 145 -3.57 -9.48 -9.40
CA LEU A 145 -4.77 -10.15 -8.90
C LEU A 145 -5.74 -10.51 -10.02
N LEU A 146 -5.90 -9.61 -11.01
CA LEU A 146 -6.74 -9.90 -12.17
C LEU A 146 -6.14 -11.04 -13.02
N ALA A 147 -4.81 -11.12 -13.15
CA ALA A 147 -4.15 -12.22 -13.83
C ALA A 147 -4.43 -13.57 -13.14
N VAL A 148 -4.39 -13.60 -11.80
CA VAL A 148 -4.74 -14.79 -11.03
C VAL A 148 -6.21 -15.17 -11.25
N ALA A 149 -7.13 -14.20 -11.13
CA ALA A 149 -8.56 -14.44 -11.33
C ALA A 149 -8.85 -14.99 -12.74
N VAL A 150 -8.22 -14.42 -13.79
CA VAL A 150 -8.40 -14.88 -15.18
C VAL A 150 -7.88 -16.31 -15.35
N ARG A 151 -6.73 -16.65 -14.78
CA ARG A 151 -6.10 -17.97 -14.94
C ARG A 151 -6.81 -19.07 -14.16
N GLU A 152 -7.27 -18.76 -12.95
CA GLU A 152 -7.83 -19.78 -12.04
C GLU A 152 -9.35 -19.93 -12.17
N ASP A 153 -10.07 -18.80 -12.36
CA ASP A 153 -11.54 -18.85 -12.37
C ASP A 153 -12.12 -18.97 -13.78
N PHE A 154 -11.37 -18.58 -14.84
CA PHE A 154 -11.86 -18.57 -16.22
C PHE A 154 -10.93 -19.29 -17.23
N PRO A 155 -10.31 -20.44 -16.89
CA PRO A 155 -9.30 -21.06 -17.75
C PRO A 155 -9.86 -21.50 -19.11
N GLU A 156 -11.15 -21.86 -19.18
CA GLU A 156 -11.80 -22.30 -20.43
C GLU A 156 -12.50 -21.17 -21.19
N ARG A 157 -12.76 -20.03 -20.55
CA ARG A 157 -13.54 -18.93 -21.13
C ARG A 157 -12.67 -17.84 -21.73
N LEU A 158 -11.45 -17.68 -21.24
CA LEU A 158 -10.54 -16.64 -21.68
C LEU A 158 -9.24 -17.25 -22.21
N PRO A 159 -8.68 -16.70 -23.31
CA PRO A 159 -7.37 -17.13 -23.81
C PRO A 159 -6.29 -16.95 -22.74
N LEU A 160 -5.43 -17.94 -22.56
CA LEU A 160 -4.31 -17.91 -21.59
C LEU A 160 -3.42 -16.68 -21.76
N ILE A 161 -3.27 -16.19 -23.00
CA ILE A 161 -2.49 -15.00 -23.32
C ILE A 161 -2.96 -13.76 -22.54
N ILE A 162 -4.25 -13.66 -22.22
CA ILE A 162 -4.78 -12.52 -21.43
C ILE A 162 -4.18 -12.55 -20.02
N GLY A 163 -4.17 -13.72 -19.38
CA GLY A 163 -3.55 -13.89 -18.08
C GLY A 163 -2.04 -13.60 -18.09
N ASP A 164 -1.35 -14.00 -19.18
CA ASP A 164 0.09 -13.75 -19.34
C ASP A 164 0.40 -12.27 -19.54
N VAL A 165 -0.38 -11.56 -20.37
CA VAL A 165 -0.23 -10.12 -20.59
C VAL A 165 -0.51 -9.34 -19.30
N LEU A 166 -1.57 -9.68 -18.57
CA LEU A 166 -1.90 -9.05 -17.29
C LEU A 166 -0.79 -9.29 -16.26
N HIS A 167 -0.30 -10.51 -16.16
CA HIS A 167 0.78 -10.86 -15.25
C HIS A 167 2.09 -10.13 -15.61
N GLY A 168 2.49 -10.14 -16.88
CA GLY A 168 3.67 -9.41 -17.36
C GLY A 168 3.56 -7.90 -17.13
N GLY A 169 2.38 -7.32 -17.40
CA GLY A 169 2.07 -5.93 -17.10
C GLY A 169 2.18 -5.62 -15.60
N GLY A 170 1.62 -6.50 -14.75
CA GLY A 170 1.70 -6.38 -13.30
C GLY A 170 3.13 -6.41 -12.77
N LEU A 171 3.97 -7.33 -13.28
CA LEU A 171 5.40 -7.38 -12.96
C LEU A 171 6.13 -6.12 -13.43
N GLY A 172 5.85 -5.64 -14.63
CA GLY A 172 6.42 -4.39 -15.15
C GLY A 172 6.10 -3.20 -14.25
N PHE A 173 4.84 -3.03 -13.86
CA PHE A 173 4.43 -1.97 -12.94
C PHE A 173 5.01 -2.14 -11.54
N PHE A 174 5.22 -3.37 -11.06
CA PHE A 174 5.88 -3.63 -9.79
C PHE A 174 7.35 -3.17 -9.79
N VAL A 175 8.09 -3.46 -10.87
CA VAL A 175 9.47 -2.97 -11.06
C VAL A 175 9.50 -1.44 -11.14
N ILE A 176 8.62 -0.84 -11.95
CA ILE A 176 8.50 0.63 -12.04
C ILE A 176 8.20 1.24 -10.68
N ALA A 177 7.27 0.66 -9.93
CA ALA A 177 6.93 1.10 -8.59
C ALA A 177 8.13 1.04 -7.63
N THR A 178 8.95 -0.01 -7.73
CA THR A 178 10.19 -0.13 -6.95
C THR A 178 11.17 0.98 -7.29
N LEU A 179 11.44 1.21 -8.58
CA LEU A 179 12.35 2.26 -9.03
C LEU A 179 11.89 3.65 -8.57
N LEU A 180 10.59 3.95 -8.71
CA LEU A 180 10.00 5.20 -8.23
C LEU A 180 10.08 5.31 -6.69
N THR A 181 9.89 4.21 -5.99
CA THR A 181 9.96 4.17 -4.53
C THR A 181 11.37 4.46 -4.04
N VAL A 182 12.37 3.81 -4.62
CA VAL A 182 13.78 4.00 -4.26
C VAL A 182 14.24 5.43 -4.60
N SER A 183 13.99 5.89 -5.84
CA SER A 183 14.41 7.23 -6.28
C SER A 183 13.78 8.34 -5.43
N SER A 184 12.47 8.25 -5.16
CA SER A 184 11.80 9.22 -4.29
C SER A 184 12.26 9.14 -2.83
N GLY A 185 12.65 7.95 -2.37
CA GLY A 185 13.22 7.75 -1.04
C GLY A 185 14.58 8.43 -0.89
N LEU A 186 15.47 8.23 -1.87
CA LEU A 186 16.79 8.85 -1.88
C LEU A 186 16.70 10.38 -1.94
N GLN A 187 15.83 10.93 -2.77
CA GLN A 187 15.57 12.38 -2.84
C GLN A 187 15.08 12.91 -1.49
N TYR A 188 14.15 12.19 -0.84
CA TYR A 188 13.61 12.58 0.45
C TYR A 188 14.68 12.54 1.54
N MET A 189 15.50 11.50 1.59
CA MET A 189 16.60 11.37 2.53
C MET A 189 17.65 12.46 2.30
N ALA A 190 18.05 12.75 1.07
CA ALA A 190 19.01 13.81 0.75
C ALA A 190 18.49 15.18 1.21
N LYS A 191 17.19 15.47 0.99
CA LYS A 191 16.57 16.74 1.38
C LYS A 191 16.51 16.96 2.88
N TYR A 192 16.27 15.90 3.66
CA TYR A 192 16.09 15.96 5.10
C TYR A 192 17.28 15.35 5.87
N TRP A 193 18.45 15.22 5.21
CA TRP A 193 19.66 14.61 5.79
C TRP A 193 20.09 15.23 7.12
N SER A 194 19.94 16.55 7.26
CA SER A 194 20.27 17.28 8.49
C SER A 194 19.47 16.80 9.73
N ILE A 195 18.25 16.28 9.54
CA ILE A 195 17.45 15.73 10.63
C ILE A 195 18.04 14.39 11.09
N PHE A 196 18.55 13.56 10.18
CA PHE A 196 19.21 12.30 10.53
C PHE A 196 20.53 12.50 11.28
N THR A 197 21.29 13.54 10.93
CA THR A 197 22.61 13.79 11.51
C THR A 197 22.57 14.61 12.79
N GLY A 198 21.37 14.99 13.28
CA GLY A 198 21.24 15.83 14.47
C GLY A 198 21.79 17.25 14.29
N SER A 199 22.15 17.63 13.07
CA SER A 199 22.59 19.00 12.77
C SER A 199 21.39 19.92 12.92
N LYS A 200 21.45 20.87 13.86
CA LYS A 200 20.37 21.84 14.10
C LYS A 200 19.98 22.48 12.76
N VAL A 201 18.76 22.18 12.33
CA VAL A 201 18.12 22.89 11.23
C VAL A 201 18.02 24.34 11.71
N GLY A 202 18.83 25.23 11.14
CA GLY A 202 18.70 26.66 11.40
C GLY A 202 17.24 27.03 11.10
N LYS A 203 16.54 27.57 12.09
CA LYS A 203 15.21 28.13 11.88
C LYS A 203 15.36 29.20 10.77
N PRO A 204 14.46 29.16 9.76
CA PRO A 204 14.37 30.26 8.81
C PRO A 204 13.94 31.56 9.49
#